data_5bfdeb3dbcfab0b8d118ce828f07aa88
#
_entry.id   5bfdeb3dbcfab0b8d118ce828f07aa88
#
_cell.length_a   1.000
_cell.length_b   1.000
_cell.length_c   1.000
_cell.angle_alpha   90.00
_cell.angle_beta   90.00
_cell.angle_gamma   90.00
#
_symmetry.space_group_name_H-M   'P 1'
#
loop_
_entity.id
_entity.type
_entity.pdbx_description
1 polymer ?
#
loop_
_entity_poly.entity_id
_entity_poly.type
_entity_poly.pdbx_seq_one_letter_code
_entity_poly.pdbx_strand_id
1 'polypeptide(L)'
;MNTATKEILRFWKTQWEAYMKSMMAMQEQGETMLDMIQKSGVLQEGSQKMLKDWADKYKAIQKTYLDMVEDHFQKLEEIIGSAL
;
A
#
# COMPACT_ATOMS: atom_id res chain seq x y z
N MET A 1 -4.67 6.32 -30.10
CA MET A 1 -3.57 6.61 -29.18
C MET A 1 -2.33 5.90 -29.66
N ASN A 2 -1.20 6.57 -29.65
CA ASN A 2 0.03 5.96 -30.14
C ASN A 2 0.65 5.00 -29.09
N THR A 3 1.56 4.15 -29.56
CA THR A 3 2.25 3.17 -28.75
C THR A 3 3.04 3.83 -27.60
N ALA A 4 3.59 5.02 -27.83
CA ALA A 4 4.37 5.74 -26.83
C ALA A 4 3.56 6.09 -25.59
N THR A 5 2.30 6.51 -25.74
CA THR A 5 1.44 6.82 -24.60
C THR A 5 1.11 5.57 -23.78
N LYS A 6 0.87 4.44 -24.46
CA LYS A 6 0.65 3.16 -23.79
C LYS A 6 1.87 2.71 -22.99
N GLU A 7 3.06 2.90 -23.56
CA GLU A 7 4.32 2.55 -22.90
C GLU A 7 4.57 3.40 -21.65
N ILE A 8 4.28 4.70 -21.75
CA ILE A 8 4.40 5.61 -20.60
C ILE A 8 3.46 5.18 -19.48
N LEU A 9 2.21 4.89 -19.79
CA LEU A 9 1.23 4.44 -18.81
C LEU A 9 1.66 3.12 -18.15
N ARG A 10 2.15 2.18 -18.97
CA ARG A 10 2.65 0.90 -18.47
C ARG A 10 3.87 1.09 -17.58
N PHE A 11 4.77 1.99 -17.92
CA PHE A 11 5.93 2.32 -17.12
C PHE A 11 5.51 2.86 -15.75
N TRP A 12 4.58 3.81 -15.71
CA TRP A 12 4.09 4.39 -14.46
C TRP A 12 3.39 3.33 -13.59
N LYS A 13 2.62 2.46 -14.21
CA LYS A 13 1.95 1.37 -13.51
C LYS A 13 2.96 0.41 -12.89
N THR A 14 4.02 0.06 -13.63
CA THR A 14 5.11 -0.80 -13.14
C THR A 14 5.83 -0.15 -11.96
N GLN A 15 6.13 1.14 -12.05
CA GLN A 15 6.75 1.90 -10.95
C GLN A 15 5.85 1.92 -9.71
N TRP A 16 4.56 2.11 -9.92
CA TRP A 16 3.59 2.09 -8.83
C TRP A 16 3.51 0.71 -8.15
N GLU A 17 3.48 -0.35 -8.94
CA GLU A 17 3.46 -1.72 -8.40
C GLU A 17 4.72 -2.03 -7.60
N ALA A 18 5.88 -1.58 -8.06
CA ALA A 18 7.14 -1.73 -7.33
C ALA A 18 7.10 -0.97 -6.00
N TYR A 19 6.56 0.25 -6.02
CA TYR A 19 6.38 1.06 -4.81
C TYR A 19 5.44 0.37 -3.82
N MET A 20 4.33 -0.19 -4.30
CA MET A 20 3.38 -0.95 -3.49
C MET A 20 4.04 -2.13 -2.80
N LYS A 21 4.83 -2.91 -3.56
CA LYS A 21 5.53 -4.07 -3.00
C LYS A 21 6.51 -3.66 -1.91
N SER A 22 7.24 -2.57 -2.11
CA SER A 22 8.14 -2.04 -1.10
C SER A 22 7.41 -1.61 0.16
N MET A 23 6.27 -0.93 0.01
CA MET A 23 5.43 -0.51 1.13
C MET A 23 4.90 -1.70 1.91
N MET A 24 4.42 -2.74 1.22
CA MET A 24 3.93 -3.96 1.86
C MET A 24 5.04 -4.68 2.62
N ALA A 25 6.24 -4.74 2.07
CA ALA A 25 7.40 -5.32 2.75
C ALA A 25 7.76 -4.56 4.03
N MET A 26 7.75 -3.23 3.97
CA MET A 26 7.99 -2.39 5.14
C MET A 26 6.90 -2.59 6.20
N GLN A 27 5.66 -2.73 5.78
CA GLN A 27 4.53 -2.99 6.68
C GLN A 27 4.68 -4.33 7.38
N GLU A 28 5.08 -5.38 6.67
CA GLU A 28 5.33 -6.70 7.25
C GLU A 28 6.47 -6.66 8.28
N GLN A 29 7.54 -5.92 7.99
CA GLN A 29 8.63 -5.72 8.94
C GLN A 29 8.15 -5.00 10.19
N GLY A 30 7.33 -3.97 10.03
CA GLY A 30 6.74 -3.25 11.15
C GLY A 30 5.86 -4.15 12.02
N GLU A 31 5.06 -5.02 11.39
CA GLU A 31 4.23 -6.00 12.11
C GLU A 31 5.08 -6.98 12.90
N THR A 32 6.16 -7.47 12.28
CA THR A 32 7.10 -8.39 12.95
C THR A 32 7.74 -7.73 14.17
N MET A 33 8.15 -6.47 14.05
CA MET A 33 8.70 -5.72 15.16
C MET A 33 7.69 -5.53 16.29
N LEU A 34 6.44 -5.19 15.96
CA LEU A 34 5.36 -5.05 16.94
C LEU A 34 5.09 -6.36 17.66
N ASP A 35 5.07 -7.46 16.94
CA ASP A 35 4.87 -8.79 17.51
C ASP A 35 6.00 -9.15 18.48
N MET A 36 7.24 -8.86 18.11
CA MET A 36 8.40 -9.06 18.96
C MET A 36 8.33 -8.23 20.24
N ILE A 37 7.92 -6.96 20.14
CA ILE A 37 7.77 -6.09 21.29
C ILE A 37 6.68 -6.61 22.23
N GLN A 38 5.55 -7.07 21.69
CA GLN A 38 4.47 -7.65 22.48
C GLN A 38 4.91 -8.91 23.22
N LYS A 39 5.64 -9.78 22.54
CA LYS A 39 6.14 -11.03 23.13
C LYS A 39 7.24 -10.84 24.15
N SER A 40 7.99 -9.73 24.05
CA SER A 40 9.08 -9.45 24.99
C SER A 40 8.59 -9.06 26.39
N GLY A 41 7.31 -8.70 26.54
CA GLY A 41 6.74 -8.28 27.81
C GLY A 41 7.23 -6.92 28.31
N VAL A 42 7.90 -6.14 27.46
CA VAL A 42 8.43 -4.81 27.81
C VAL A 42 7.31 -3.79 28.02
N LEU A 43 6.20 -3.94 27.28
CA LEU A 43 5.08 -3.02 27.36
C LEU A 43 4.00 -3.53 28.31
N GLN A 44 3.39 -2.60 29.05
CA GLN A 44 2.20 -2.87 29.83
C GLN A 44 1.02 -3.22 28.91
N GLU A 45 0.07 -3.96 29.45
CA GLU A 45 -1.08 -4.46 28.69
C GLU A 45 -1.86 -3.34 27.97
N GLY A 46 -2.10 -2.23 28.66
CA GLY A 46 -2.78 -1.08 28.07
C GLY A 46 -2.03 -0.47 26.90
N SER A 47 -0.72 -0.36 27.02
CA SER A 47 0.15 0.18 25.97
C SER A 47 0.22 -0.77 24.76
N GLN A 48 0.23 -2.08 25.00
CA GLN A 48 0.19 -3.08 23.92
C GLN A 48 -1.07 -2.96 23.11
N LYS A 49 -2.23 -2.78 23.76
CA LYS A 49 -3.53 -2.62 23.09
C LYS A 49 -3.56 -1.34 22.27
N MET A 50 -3.09 -0.23 22.79
CA MET A 50 -3.01 1.04 22.08
C MET A 50 -2.15 0.93 20.84
N LEU A 51 -1.00 0.30 20.95
CA LEU A 51 -0.06 0.11 19.84
C LEU A 51 -0.68 -0.76 18.74
N LYS A 52 -1.36 -1.83 19.11
CA LYS A 52 -2.06 -2.69 18.16
C LYS A 52 -3.18 -1.96 17.44
N ASP A 53 -3.99 -1.20 18.18
CA ASP A 53 -5.08 -0.41 17.59
C ASP A 53 -4.53 0.63 16.60
N TRP A 54 -3.44 1.28 16.95
CA TRP A 54 -2.77 2.23 16.06
C TRP A 54 -2.28 1.55 14.78
N ALA A 55 -1.64 0.40 14.91
CA ALA A 55 -1.14 -0.36 13.77
C ALA A 55 -2.26 -0.80 12.82
N ASP A 56 -3.38 -1.29 13.38
CA ASP A 56 -4.54 -1.71 12.61
C ASP A 56 -5.16 -0.54 11.84
N LYS A 57 -5.26 0.63 12.48
CA LYS A 57 -5.76 1.85 11.81
C LYS A 57 -4.83 2.31 10.71
N TYR A 58 -3.53 2.25 10.92
CA TYR A 58 -2.54 2.62 9.93
C TYR A 58 -2.63 1.73 8.69
N LYS A 59 -2.77 0.40 8.89
CA LYS A 59 -2.97 -0.56 7.79
C LYS A 59 -4.23 -0.25 6.99
N ALA A 60 -5.33 0.04 7.68
CA ALA A 60 -6.59 0.35 7.02
C ALA A 60 -6.48 1.60 6.15
N ILE A 61 -5.81 2.64 6.64
CA ILE A 61 -5.57 3.87 5.88
C ILE A 61 -4.70 3.59 4.65
N GLN A 62 -3.63 2.83 4.80
CA GLN A 62 -2.77 2.45 3.69
C GLN A 62 -3.52 1.67 2.63
N LYS A 63 -4.31 0.68 3.03
CA LYS A 63 -5.10 -0.12 2.11
C LYS A 63 -6.07 0.73 1.32
N THR A 64 -6.78 1.64 1.97
CA THR A 64 -7.70 2.56 1.32
C THR A 64 -6.98 3.43 0.28
N TYR A 65 -5.80 3.94 0.63
CA TYR A 65 -4.99 4.74 -0.28
C TYR A 65 -4.56 3.94 -1.51
N LEU A 66 -4.07 2.72 -1.31
CA LEU A 66 -3.63 1.85 -2.39
C LEU A 66 -4.77 1.49 -3.33
N ASP A 67 -5.93 1.14 -2.77
CA ASP A 67 -7.13 0.82 -3.55
C ASP A 67 -7.59 2.02 -4.38
N MET A 68 -7.52 3.22 -3.82
CA MET A 68 -7.87 4.45 -4.53
C MET A 68 -6.95 4.71 -5.72
N VAL A 69 -5.65 4.53 -5.56
CA VAL A 69 -4.69 4.74 -6.64
C VAL A 69 -4.85 3.69 -7.74
N GLU A 70 -5.08 2.42 -7.37
CA GLU A 70 -5.37 1.37 -8.35
C GLU A 70 -6.63 1.70 -9.16
N ASP A 71 -7.69 2.16 -8.51
CA ASP A 71 -8.92 2.58 -9.18
C ASP A 71 -8.66 3.71 -10.15
N HIS A 72 -7.85 4.69 -9.78
CA HIS A 72 -7.47 5.79 -10.66
C HIS A 72 -6.70 5.30 -11.90
N PHE A 73 -5.78 4.35 -11.73
CA PHE A 73 -5.06 3.76 -12.87
C PHE A 73 -6.00 3.01 -13.80
N GLN A 74 -6.95 2.26 -13.27
CA GLN A 74 -7.95 1.57 -14.08
C GLN A 74 -8.79 2.55 -14.88
N LYS A 75 -9.24 3.63 -14.27
CA LYS A 75 -10.00 4.67 -14.95
C LYS A 75 -9.20 5.35 -16.06
N LEU A 76 -7.92 5.61 -15.81
CA LEU A 76 -7.02 6.14 -16.83
C LEU A 76 -6.88 5.18 -18.01
N GLU A 77 -6.71 3.90 -17.75
CA GLU A 77 -6.63 2.87 -18.79
C GLU A 77 -7.90 2.83 -19.62
N GLU A 78 -9.08 2.94 -18.98
CA GLU A 78 -10.37 2.96 -19.67
C GLU A 78 -10.52 4.19 -20.56
N ILE A 79 -10.18 5.38 -20.05
CA ILE A 79 -10.22 6.63 -20.80
C ILE A 79 -9.30 6.56 -22.01
N ILE A 80 -8.08 6.10 -21.83
CA ILE A 80 -7.07 5.95 -22.85
C ILE A 80 -7.53 4.92 -23.89
N GLY A 81 -8.05 3.79 -23.41
CA GLY A 81 -8.58 2.73 -24.28
C GLY A 81 -9.75 3.18 -25.12
N SER A 82 -10.67 3.98 -24.58
CA SER A 82 -11.82 4.48 -25.31
C SER A 82 -11.46 5.61 -26.28
N ALA A 83 -10.33 6.30 -26.09
CA ALA A 83 -9.83 7.31 -27.00
C ALA A 83 -9.18 6.72 -28.26
N LEU A 84 -8.95 5.43 -28.26
CA LEU A 84 -8.42 4.70 -29.41
C LEU A 84 -9.52 4.22 -30.32
#